data_6673f52f1bbd7fe5d4b5476f38ea2b27
#
_entry.id   6673f52f1bbd7fe5d4b5476f38ea2b27
#
_cell.length_a   1.000
_cell.length_b   1.000
_cell.length_c   1.000
_cell.angle_alpha   90.00
_cell.angle_beta   90.00
_cell.angle_gamma   90.00
#
_symmetry.space_group_name_H-M   'P 1'
#
loop_
_entity.id
_entity.type
_entity.pdbx_description
1 polymer ?
#
loop_
_entity_poly.entity_id
_entity_poly.type
_entity_poly.pdbx_seq_one_letter_code
_entity_poly.pdbx_strand_id
1 'polypeptide(L)'
;MSQPELDVRNLIPRERHPLIFRTFDALAAGEAFVLVNDHDPKPLYYQFQAESTGRFSWEYLEQGPEVWRVKIEKVGSAPAKAQ
;
A
#
# COMPACT_ATOMS: atom_id res chain seq x y z
N MET A 1 -2.65 -15.13 -10.77
CA MET A 1 -3.78 -14.62 -9.98
C MET A 1 -3.59 -13.14 -9.76
N SER A 2 -4.68 -12.39 -9.88
CA SER A 2 -4.60 -10.96 -9.63
C SER A 2 -4.58 -10.70 -8.14
N GLN A 3 -3.92 -9.63 -7.75
CA GLN A 3 -3.94 -9.17 -6.37
C GLN A 3 -5.30 -8.52 -6.09
N PRO A 4 -5.77 -8.58 -4.84
CA PRO A 4 -6.99 -7.86 -4.49
C PRO A 4 -6.80 -6.36 -4.64
N GLU A 5 -7.87 -5.68 -5.01
CA GLU A 5 -7.87 -4.23 -5.09
C GLU A 5 -8.57 -3.64 -3.89
N LEU A 6 -7.98 -2.57 -3.37
CA LEU A 6 -8.59 -1.77 -2.31
C LEU A 6 -8.88 -0.40 -2.89
N ASP A 7 -10.14 -0.16 -3.20
CA ASP A 7 -10.55 1.11 -3.80
C ASP A 7 -11.06 2.03 -2.68
N VAL A 8 -10.32 3.10 -2.42
CA VAL A 8 -10.66 4.01 -1.32
C VAL A 8 -11.26 5.31 -1.81
N ARG A 9 -11.57 5.40 -3.12
CA ARG A 9 -12.05 6.67 -3.68
C ARG A 9 -13.39 7.10 -3.12
N ASN A 10 -14.19 6.17 -2.64
CA ASN A 10 -15.51 6.47 -2.07
C ASN A 10 -15.47 6.75 -0.57
N LEU A 11 -14.31 6.66 0.04
CA LEU A 11 -14.16 6.91 1.47
C LEU A 11 -13.71 8.35 1.70
N ILE A 12 -14.13 8.91 2.83
CA ILE A 12 -13.59 10.22 3.21
C ILE A 12 -12.10 10.06 3.54
N PRO A 13 -11.31 11.11 3.30
CA PRO A 13 -9.84 10.97 3.42
C PRO A 13 -9.35 10.44 4.76
N ARG A 14 -9.97 10.87 5.86
CA ARG A 14 -9.47 10.46 7.17
C ARG A 14 -9.70 8.97 7.45
N GLU A 15 -10.56 8.31 6.66
CA GLU A 15 -10.80 6.88 6.81
C GLU A 15 -9.90 6.04 5.90
N ARG A 16 -9.28 6.67 4.91
CA ARG A 16 -8.49 5.95 3.92
C ARG A 16 -7.24 5.35 4.53
N HIS A 17 -6.45 6.17 5.23
CA HIS A 17 -5.18 5.72 5.78
C HIS A 17 -5.35 4.58 6.79
N PRO A 18 -6.25 4.67 7.76
CA PRO A 18 -6.43 3.53 8.69
C PRO A 18 -6.80 2.23 7.99
N LEU A 19 -7.68 2.32 6.99
CA LEU A 19 -8.08 1.12 6.26
C LEU A 19 -6.90 0.54 5.46
N ILE A 20 -6.13 1.41 4.82
CA ILE A 20 -4.98 0.98 4.04
C ILE A 20 -3.96 0.27 4.92
N PHE A 21 -3.64 0.85 6.08
CA PHE A 21 -2.67 0.25 6.98
C PHE A 21 -3.19 -1.06 7.57
N ARG A 22 -4.47 -1.13 7.88
CA ARG A 22 -5.06 -2.37 8.38
C ARG A 22 -5.01 -3.46 7.33
N THR A 23 -5.27 -3.10 6.07
CA THR A 23 -5.19 -4.05 4.96
C THR A 23 -3.75 -4.55 4.81
N PHE A 24 -2.79 -3.65 4.88
CA PHE A 24 -1.39 -4.02 4.79
C PHE A 24 -0.99 -4.95 5.94
N ASP A 25 -1.41 -4.62 7.16
CA ASP A 25 -1.04 -5.40 8.33
C ASP A 25 -1.59 -6.82 8.23
N ALA A 26 -2.71 -7.01 7.56
CA ALA A 26 -3.32 -8.33 7.42
C ALA A 26 -2.63 -9.19 6.36
N LEU A 27 -1.74 -8.62 5.55
CA LEU A 27 -1.03 -9.38 4.53
C LEU A 27 0.00 -10.31 5.16
N ALA A 28 0.18 -11.47 4.55
CA ALA A 28 1.34 -12.29 4.84
C ALA A 28 2.52 -11.82 3.99
N ALA A 29 3.73 -12.15 4.41
CA ALA A 29 4.92 -11.80 3.64
C ALA A 29 4.79 -12.35 2.21
N GLY A 30 5.08 -11.51 1.25
CA GLY A 30 4.97 -11.87 -0.17
C GLY A 30 3.61 -11.57 -0.77
N GLU A 31 2.62 -11.23 0.05
CA GLU A 31 1.31 -10.85 -0.48
C GLU A 31 1.26 -9.36 -0.77
N ALA A 32 0.35 -8.99 -1.66
CA ALA A 32 0.22 -7.61 -2.09
C ALA A 32 -1.24 -7.28 -2.34
N PHE A 33 -1.54 -5.98 -2.32
CA PHE A 33 -2.82 -5.49 -2.79
C PHE A 33 -2.58 -4.28 -3.69
N VAL A 34 -3.57 -3.94 -4.50
CA VAL A 34 -3.51 -2.77 -5.35
C VAL A 34 -4.40 -1.69 -4.75
N LEU A 35 -3.79 -0.59 -4.35
CA LEU A 35 -4.53 0.56 -3.85
C LEU A 35 -5.04 1.36 -5.04
N VAL A 36 -6.33 1.69 -5.03
CA VAL A 36 -6.93 2.55 -6.06
C VAL A 36 -7.33 3.86 -5.39
N ASN A 37 -6.73 4.95 -5.85
CA ASN A 37 -6.95 6.26 -5.27
C ASN A 37 -7.28 7.26 -6.38
N ASP A 38 -7.70 8.46 -5.99
CA ASP A 38 -8.07 9.51 -6.94
C ASP A 38 -7.03 10.62 -7.03
N HIS A 39 -5.91 10.46 -6.37
CA HIS A 39 -4.78 11.38 -6.46
C HIS A 39 -3.53 10.62 -6.06
N ASP A 40 -2.36 11.24 -6.28
CA ASP A 40 -1.08 10.61 -5.96
C ASP A 40 -1.00 10.35 -4.45
N PRO A 41 -0.89 9.08 -4.03
CA PRO A 41 -0.84 8.77 -2.60
C PRO A 41 0.57 8.93 -2.01
N LYS A 42 1.30 9.95 -2.45
CA LYS A 42 2.66 10.15 -1.98
C LYS A 42 2.76 10.41 -0.47
N PRO A 43 1.85 11.16 0.15
CA PRO A 43 1.90 11.30 1.62
C PRO A 43 1.77 9.95 2.32
N LEU A 44 0.98 9.05 1.77
CA LEU A 44 0.85 7.70 2.32
C LEU A 44 2.17 6.95 2.20
N TYR A 45 2.87 7.11 1.08
CA TYR A 45 4.16 6.48 0.89
C TYR A 45 5.14 6.89 1.99
N TYR A 46 5.17 8.17 2.32
CA TYR A 46 6.07 8.64 3.38
C TYR A 46 5.69 8.07 4.73
N GLN A 47 4.41 7.87 4.96
CA GLN A 47 3.97 7.26 6.21
C GLN A 47 4.39 5.79 6.28
N PHE A 48 4.29 5.06 5.16
CA PHE A 48 4.79 3.69 5.11
C PHE A 48 6.30 3.66 5.35
N GLN A 49 7.03 4.61 4.78
CA GLN A 49 8.47 4.69 5.01
C GLN A 49 8.78 4.88 6.49
N ALA A 50 8.01 5.70 7.18
CA ALA A 50 8.26 5.96 8.60
C ALA A 50 7.88 4.77 9.48
N GLU A 51 6.79 4.07 9.15
CA GLU A 51 6.23 3.05 10.03
C GLU A 51 6.63 1.64 9.65
N SER A 52 6.96 1.40 8.39
CA SER A 52 7.23 0.06 7.88
C SER A 52 8.49 0.04 7.03
N THR A 53 9.50 0.76 7.46
CA THR A 53 10.75 0.90 6.72
C THR A 53 11.31 -0.46 6.34
N GLY A 54 11.56 -0.67 5.05
CA GLY A 54 12.16 -1.91 4.58
C GLY A 54 11.21 -3.10 4.55
N ARG A 55 9.94 -2.89 4.89
CA ARG A 55 8.98 -4.00 4.98
C ARG A 55 7.91 -3.95 3.91
N PHE A 56 7.99 -3.02 3.00
CA PHE A 56 7.00 -2.90 1.94
C PHE A 56 7.67 -2.57 0.63
N SER A 57 7.02 -2.90 -0.48
CA SER A 57 7.41 -2.38 -1.78
C SER A 57 6.25 -1.56 -2.34
N TRP A 58 6.57 -0.60 -3.18
CA TRP A 58 5.62 0.40 -3.67
C TRP A 58 5.85 0.56 -5.16
N GLU A 59 4.85 0.20 -5.95
CA GLU A 59 5.00 0.25 -7.40
C GLU A 59 3.78 0.93 -8.01
N TYR A 60 4.00 2.04 -8.70
CA TYR A 60 2.92 2.71 -9.41
C TYR A 60 2.53 1.89 -10.63
N LEU A 61 1.26 1.51 -10.72
CA LEU A 61 0.73 0.82 -11.88
C LEU A 61 -0.01 1.78 -12.80
N GLU A 62 -0.58 2.85 -12.24
CA GLU A 62 -1.26 3.87 -13.01
C GLU A 62 -1.08 5.20 -12.31
N GLN A 63 -0.66 6.23 -13.06
CA GLN A 63 -0.33 7.52 -12.49
C GLN A 63 -1.24 8.61 -13.04
N GLY A 64 -2.50 8.52 -12.72
CA GLY A 64 -3.42 9.58 -13.00
C GLY A 64 -3.76 9.77 -14.45
N PRO A 65 -4.32 10.92 -14.75
CA PRO A 65 -4.56 12.02 -13.79
C PRO A 65 -5.69 11.75 -12.81
N GLU A 66 -6.66 10.90 -13.16
CA GLU A 66 -7.84 10.74 -12.30
C GLU A 66 -7.79 9.48 -11.46
N VAL A 67 -7.12 8.45 -11.92
CA VAL A 67 -7.02 7.19 -11.21
C VAL A 67 -5.55 6.89 -10.93
N TRP A 68 -5.26 6.57 -9.69
CA TRP A 68 -3.90 6.22 -9.26
C TRP A 68 -3.95 4.84 -8.67
N ARG A 69 -3.16 3.92 -9.23
CA ARG A 69 -3.07 2.54 -8.76
C ARG A 69 -1.66 2.27 -8.31
N VAL A 70 -1.54 1.73 -7.11
CA VAL A 70 -0.24 1.41 -6.53
C VAL A 70 -0.29 -0.01 -5.99
N LYS A 71 0.66 -0.83 -6.42
CA LYS A 71 0.80 -2.17 -5.85
C LYS A 71 1.65 -2.04 -4.59
N ILE A 72 1.09 -2.43 -3.46
CA ILE A 72 1.77 -2.40 -2.17
C ILE A 72 1.94 -3.84 -1.72
N GLU A 73 3.18 -4.27 -1.59
CA GLU A 73 3.50 -5.65 -1.23
C GLU A 73 4.16 -5.68 0.14
N LYS A 74 3.79 -6.65 0.96
CA LYS A 74 4.48 -6.87 2.22
C LYS A 74 5.71 -7.70 1.95
N VAL A 75 6.86 -7.06 2.07
CA VAL A 75 8.14 -7.73 1.88
C VAL A 75 8.42 -8.54 3.15
N GLY A 76 8.92 -9.75 2.97
CA GLY A 76 9.28 -10.56 4.11
C GLY A 76 10.30 -9.83 4.97
N SER A 77 10.11 -9.91 6.26
CA SER A 77 11.03 -9.24 7.16
C SER A 77 12.39 -9.83 6.99
N ALA A 78 13.03 -9.27 7.02
CA ALA A 78 14.12 -9.91 6.81
C ALA A 78 14.92 -10.47 7.87
N PRO A 79 14.15 -10.36 8.12
CA PRO A 79 14.72 -10.63 8.52
C PRO A 79 15.47 -10.75 8.93
N ALA A 80 15.13 -10.67 8.77
CA ALA A 80 15.62 -10.79 9.01
C ALA A 80 16.47 -10.86 9.25
N LYS A 81 16.38 -10.75 9.16
CA LYS A 81 17.09 -10.90 9.27
C LYS A 81 17.83 -11.06 9.60
N ALA A 82 17.66 -11.15 9.53
CA ALA A 82 18.24 -11.45 9.68
C ALA A 82 18.97 -11.55 9.94
N GLN A 83 19.06 -11.45 9.80
CA GLN A 83 19.67 -11.72 9.94
C GLN A 83 20.18 -11.70 10.17
#